data_45d9c9a074ef04399341e2e2dd685fcb
#
_entry.id   45d9c9a074ef04399341e2e2dd685fcb
#
_cell.length_a   1.000
_cell.length_b   1.000
_cell.length_c   1.000
_cell.angle_alpha   90.00
_cell.angle_beta   90.00
_cell.angle_gamma   90.00
#
_symmetry.space_group_name_H-M   'P 1'
#
loop_
_entity.id
_entity.type
_entity.pdbx_description
1 polymer ?
#
loop_
_entity_poly.entity_id
_entity_poly.type
_entity_poly.pdbx_seq_one_letter_code
_entity_poly.pdbx_strand_id
1 'polypeptide(L)'
;IVDSSLEKNLSKEASYLLASQVVSAGKVLLSKVDSTSQERINETIQQINQALTSFHGKEIEQSRIKIKQWKDFKKEDYEELLESGYTNNSIEKLWFDQNKTFQSLYYMNNHFNQEEFIKKIDTIFLDQECGHVMRVKGFYQKENKWYEMNMTQESKTIQEIPEGQDVI
;
A
#
# COMPACT_ATOMS: atom_id res chain seq x y z
N ILE A 1 6.63 -4.02 7.19
CA ILE A 1 6.92 -3.88 5.75
C ILE A 1 6.14 -2.68 5.23
N VAL A 2 6.77 -1.82 4.43
CA VAL A 2 6.16 -0.66 3.77
C VAL A 2 6.33 -0.80 2.26
N ASP A 3 5.28 -0.50 1.50
CA ASP A 3 5.32 -0.48 0.04
C ASP A 3 6.15 0.72 -0.44
N SER A 4 7.18 0.51 -1.27
CA SER A 4 8.01 1.59 -1.82
C SER A 4 7.26 2.48 -2.82
N SER A 5 6.08 2.05 -3.28
CA SER A 5 5.17 2.83 -4.11
C SER A 5 3.98 3.39 -3.31
N LEU A 6 4.19 3.64 -2.00
CA LEU A 6 3.17 4.21 -1.12
C LEU A 6 2.57 5.49 -1.72
N GLU A 7 1.26 5.64 -1.63
CA GLU A 7 0.56 6.81 -2.16
C GLU A 7 1.14 8.13 -1.63
N LYS A 8 1.25 9.16 -2.51
CA LYS A 8 1.93 10.42 -2.15
C LYS A 8 1.15 11.26 -1.12
N ASN A 9 -0.18 11.24 -1.21
CA ASN A 9 -1.05 12.09 -0.40
C ASN A 9 -1.85 11.28 0.60
N LEU A 10 -1.21 10.85 1.68
CA LEU A 10 -1.89 10.14 2.74
C LEU A 10 -2.82 11.06 3.54
N SER A 11 -4.00 10.58 3.90
CA SER A 11 -4.85 11.25 4.88
C SER A 11 -4.14 11.32 6.25
N LYS A 12 -4.64 12.14 7.16
CA LYS A 12 -4.09 12.24 8.52
C LYS A 12 -4.14 10.88 9.23
N GLU A 13 -5.22 10.15 9.07
CA GLU A 13 -5.44 8.82 9.66
C GLU A 13 -4.51 7.78 9.05
N ALA A 14 -4.33 7.78 7.72
CA ALA A 14 -3.40 6.89 7.04
C ALA A 14 -1.94 7.18 7.44
N SER A 15 -1.57 8.45 7.56
CA SER A 15 -0.27 8.87 8.08
C SER A 15 -0.05 8.42 9.52
N TYR A 16 -1.08 8.51 10.36
CA TYR A 16 -1.01 8.00 11.73
C TYR A 16 -0.81 6.48 11.78
N LEU A 17 -1.53 5.72 10.94
CA LEU A 17 -1.34 4.27 10.86
C LEU A 17 0.08 3.91 10.41
N LEU A 18 0.60 4.59 9.39
CA LEU A 18 1.98 4.42 8.94
C LEU A 18 2.97 4.69 10.08
N ALA A 19 2.84 5.84 10.76
CA ALA A 19 3.69 6.22 11.88
C ALA A 19 3.60 5.21 13.02
N SER A 20 2.39 4.76 13.39
CA SER A 20 2.17 3.81 14.49
C SER A 20 2.80 2.44 14.23
N GLN A 21 2.82 1.99 12.96
CA GLN A 21 3.46 0.73 12.57
C GLN A 21 5.00 0.82 12.55
N VAL A 22 5.54 2.00 12.20
CA VAL A 22 6.98 2.19 12.02
C VAL A 22 7.69 2.59 13.31
N VAL A 23 7.04 3.34 14.19
CA VAL A 23 7.67 3.98 15.35
C VAL A 23 8.44 3.00 16.23
N SER A 24 7.88 1.82 16.48
CA SER A 24 8.48 0.80 17.35
C SER A 24 9.17 -0.34 16.60
N ALA A 25 9.14 -0.35 15.25
CA ALA A 25 9.77 -1.41 14.48
C ALA A 25 11.29 -1.38 14.61
N GLY A 26 11.95 -2.49 14.91
CA GLY A 26 13.41 -2.59 14.90
C GLY A 26 14.00 -2.38 13.50
N LYS A 27 13.33 -2.95 12.47
CA LYS A 27 13.63 -2.74 11.05
C LYS A 27 12.38 -2.42 10.26
N VAL A 28 12.49 -1.60 9.25
CA VAL A 28 11.46 -1.30 8.24
C VAL A 28 11.96 -1.78 6.89
N LEU A 29 11.27 -2.78 6.34
CA LEU A 29 11.59 -3.32 5.03
C LEU A 29 10.72 -2.64 3.98
N LEU A 30 11.34 -2.05 2.96
CA LEU A 30 10.65 -1.55 1.79
C LEU A 30 10.42 -2.68 0.77
N SER A 31 9.17 -2.92 0.41
CA SER A 31 8.77 -3.88 -0.62
C SER A 31 8.64 -3.22 -1.98
N LYS A 32 8.56 -4.03 -3.05
CA LYS A 32 8.44 -3.59 -4.45
C LYS A 32 9.57 -2.69 -4.96
N VAL A 33 10.73 -2.74 -4.34
CA VAL A 33 11.89 -1.93 -4.74
C VAL A 33 12.47 -2.30 -6.11
N ASP A 34 12.08 -3.45 -6.66
CA ASP A 34 12.42 -3.90 -7.99
C ASP A 34 11.65 -3.19 -9.10
N SER A 35 10.44 -2.72 -8.80
CA SER A 35 9.55 -2.01 -9.73
C SER A 35 9.43 -0.51 -9.45
N THR A 36 10.17 0.00 -8.47
CA THR A 36 10.07 1.39 -7.99
C THR A 36 11.38 2.13 -8.27
N SER A 37 11.30 3.36 -8.78
CA SER A 37 12.50 4.19 -9.01
C SER A 37 13.18 4.58 -7.68
N GLN A 38 14.49 4.84 -7.73
CA GLN A 38 15.22 5.28 -6.54
C GLN A 38 14.68 6.60 -5.97
N GLU A 39 14.23 7.49 -6.83
CA GLU A 39 13.60 8.75 -6.44
C GLU A 39 12.33 8.48 -5.62
N ARG A 40 11.46 7.58 -6.11
CA ARG A 40 10.23 7.20 -5.42
C ARG A 40 10.49 6.49 -4.08
N ILE A 41 11.52 5.65 -4.01
CA ILE A 41 11.98 5.04 -2.75
C ILE A 41 12.36 6.14 -1.74
N ASN A 42 13.13 7.15 -2.17
CA ASN A 42 13.53 8.26 -1.32
C ASN A 42 12.33 9.09 -0.86
N GLU A 43 11.36 9.37 -1.75
CA GLU A 43 10.10 10.03 -1.40
C GLU A 43 9.32 9.24 -0.34
N THR A 44 9.26 7.91 -0.47
CA THR A 44 8.58 7.05 0.52
C THR A 44 9.25 7.12 1.89
N ILE A 45 10.58 7.17 1.95
CA ILE A 45 11.31 7.36 3.21
C ILE A 45 11.00 8.73 3.81
N GLN A 46 10.92 9.77 3.00
CA GLN A 46 10.53 11.10 3.45
C GLN A 46 9.10 11.12 4.00
N GLN A 47 8.17 10.43 3.34
CA GLN A 47 6.78 10.27 3.82
C GLN A 47 6.72 9.56 5.18
N ILE A 48 7.51 8.51 5.37
CA ILE A 48 7.63 7.83 6.68
C ILE A 48 8.08 8.84 7.75
N ASN A 49 9.11 9.62 7.47
CA ASN A 49 9.63 10.62 8.41
C ASN A 49 8.61 11.74 8.67
N GLN A 50 7.94 12.23 7.64
CA GLN A 50 6.85 13.21 7.78
C GLN A 50 5.70 12.65 8.63
N ALA A 51 5.30 11.39 8.42
CA ALA A 51 4.29 10.75 9.23
C ALA A 51 4.71 10.67 10.71
N LEU A 52 5.93 10.23 11.00
CA LEU A 52 6.46 10.16 12.36
C LEU A 52 6.49 11.55 13.04
N THR A 53 7.06 12.55 12.37
CA THR A 53 7.22 13.90 12.95
C THR A 53 5.88 14.63 13.10
N SER A 54 4.89 14.37 12.23
CA SER A 54 3.54 14.91 12.35
C SER A 54 2.82 14.49 13.64
N PHE A 55 3.25 13.38 14.25
CA PHE A 55 2.74 12.89 15.52
C PHE A 55 3.79 12.93 16.64
N HIS A 56 4.70 13.89 16.59
CA HIS A 56 5.75 14.15 17.60
C HIS A 56 6.73 12.98 17.81
N GLY A 57 6.81 12.06 16.84
CA GLY A 57 7.81 11.01 16.81
C GLY A 57 9.15 11.50 16.27
N LYS A 58 10.20 10.69 16.46
CA LYS A 58 11.52 10.91 15.88
C LYS A 58 11.58 10.29 14.48
N GLU A 59 12.32 10.91 13.59
CA GLU A 59 12.64 10.32 12.29
C GLU A 59 13.29 8.95 12.45
N ILE A 60 13.04 8.09 11.45
CA ILE A 60 13.64 6.76 11.42
C ILE A 60 15.13 6.85 11.05
N GLU A 61 15.98 6.17 11.80
CA GLU A 61 17.39 6.05 11.45
C GLU A 61 17.57 5.23 10.16
N GLN A 62 18.45 5.68 9.28
CA GLN A 62 18.75 5.00 8.01
C GLN A 62 19.17 3.53 8.22
N SER A 63 19.87 3.22 9.29
CA SER A 63 20.27 1.86 9.67
C SER A 63 19.09 0.90 9.90
N ARG A 64 17.91 1.43 10.20
CA ARG A 64 16.69 0.68 10.43
C ARG A 64 15.91 0.42 9.13
N ILE A 65 16.28 1.02 8.02
CA ILE A 65 15.59 0.85 6.73
C ILE A 65 16.33 -0.20 5.90
N LYS A 66 15.63 -1.27 5.54
CA LYS A 66 16.13 -2.31 4.63
C LYS A 66 15.55 -2.10 3.24
N ILE A 67 16.44 -1.81 2.27
CA ILE A 67 16.10 -1.64 0.86
C ILE A 67 16.79 -2.75 0.08
N LYS A 68 16.06 -3.81 -0.24
CA LYS A 68 16.64 -4.95 -0.97
C LYS A 68 15.55 -5.69 -1.75
N GLN A 69 15.84 -6.09 -2.98
CA GLN A 69 14.93 -6.89 -3.79
C GLN A 69 14.78 -8.30 -3.20
N TRP A 70 13.58 -8.86 -3.21
CA TRP A 70 13.31 -10.18 -2.64
C TRP A 70 14.18 -11.29 -3.23
N LYS A 71 14.45 -11.25 -4.53
CA LYS A 71 15.31 -12.24 -5.23
C LYS A 71 16.75 -12.25 -4.74
N ASP A 72 17.21 -11.14 -4.14
CA ASP A 72 18.59 -10.98 -3.66
C ASP A 72 18.72 -11.30 -2.15
N PHE A 73 17.61 -11.66 -1.48
CA PHE A 73 17.62 -12.03 -0.07
C PHE A 73 18.40 -13.32 0.15
N LYS A 74 19.27 -13.28 1.12
CA LYS A 74 20.07 -14.42 1.60
C LYS A 74 19.60 -14.80 3.01
N LYS A 75 20.12 -15.91 3.52
CA LYS A 75 19.79 -16.39 4.87
C LYS A 75 20.07 -15.33 5.93
N GLU A 76 21.19 -14.64 5.81
CA GLU A 76 21.63 -13.58 6.73
C GLU A 76 20.64 -12.40 6.78
N ASP A 77 20.01 -12.07 5.65
CA ASP A 77 18.99 -11.01 5.60
C ASP A 77 17.73 -11.38 6.39
N TYR A 78 17.33 -12.64 6.33
CA TYR A 78 16.19 -13.13 7.12
C TYR A 78 16.54 -13.20 8.61
N GLU A 79 17.73 -13.64 8.97
CA GLU A 79 18.23 -13.65 10.35
C GLU A 79 18.25 -12.23 10.91
N GLU A 80 18.79 -11.25 10.17
CA GLU A 80 18.77 -9.82 10.56
C GLU A 80 17.35 -9.30 10.82
N LEU A 81 16.37 -9.70 9.98
CA LEU A 81 14.97 -9.28 10.16
C LEU A 81 14.32 -9.94 11.38
N LEU A 82 14.58 -11.24 11.61
CA LEU A 82 14.07 -11.98 12.76
C LEU A 82 14.64 -11.46 14.09
N GLU A 83 15.89 -11.04 14.09
CA GLU A 83 16.58 -10.52 15.26
C GLU A 83 16.43 -9.00 15.45
N SER A 84 15.70 -8.31 14.55
CA SER A 84 15.63 -6.85 14.55
C SER A 84 14.97 -6.25 15.81
N GLY A 85 14.17 -7.05 16.53
CA GLY A 85 13.52 -6.63 17.76
C GLY A 85 12.59 -5.42 17.58
N TYR A 86 12.60 -4.52 18.58
CA TYR A 86 11.80 -3.29 18.57
C TYR A 86 12.59 -2.12 19.17
N THR A 87 12.11 -0.90 18.90
CA THR A 87 12.65 0.32 19.51
C THR A 87 11.65 0.91 20.50
N ASN A 88 12.13 1.44 21.60
CA ASN A 88 11.28 2.10 22.59
C ASN A 88 11.02 3.57 22.20
N ASN A 89 10.35 3.78 21.08
CA ASN A 89 9.92 5.08 20.61
C ASN A 89 8.38 5.17 20.67
N SER A 90 7.87 6.39 20.73
CA SER A 90 6.43 6.65 20.79
C SER A 90 6.05 7.82 19.89
N ILE A 91 4.77 7.87 19.54
CA ILE A 91 4.12 8.99 18.87
C ILE A 91 2.89 9.42 19.65
N GLU A 92 2.42 10.64 19.39
CA GLU A 92 1.17 11.11 19.95
C GLU A 92 -0.02 10.30 19.39
N LYS A 93 -0.95 9.92 20.27
CA LYS A 93 -2.07 9.07 19.89
C LYS A 93 -3.17 9.88 19.20
N LEU A 94 -3.54 9.44 18.01
CA LEU A 94 -4.71 9.94 17.30
C LEU A 94 -5.89 8.97 17.48
N TRP A 95 -7.04 9.52 17.91
CA TRP A 95 -8.28 8.77 17.99
C TRP A 95 -9.15 9.05 16.78
N PHE A 96 -9.59 8.01 16.09
CA PHE A 96 -10.54 8.09 14.99
C PHE A 96 -11.33 6.78 14.86
N ASP A 97 -12.51 6.85 14.24
CA ASP A 97 -13.35 5.69 13.98
C ASP A 97 -12.86 5.00 12.69
N GLN A 98 -12.17 3.87 12.84
CA GLN A 98 -11.62 3.12 11.72
C GLN A 98 -12.70 2.67 10.72
N ASN A 99 -13.90 2.33 11.19
CA ASN A 99 -14.99 1.88 10.34
C ASN A 99 -15.58 2.99 9.45
N LYS A 100 -15.39 4.26 9.86
CA LYS A 100 -15.81 5.42 9.07
C LYS A 100 -14.70 5.96 8.18
N THR A 101 -13.44 5.73 8.57
CA THR A 101 -12.28 6.28 7.88
C THR A 101 -11.83 5.39 6.72
N PHE A 102 -11.86 4.06 6.94
CA PHE A 102 -11.42 3.10 5.93
C PHE A 102 -12.57 2.12 5.66
N GLN A 103 -13.18 2.26 4.50
CA GLN A 103 -14.30 1.42 4.07
C GLN A 103 -13.90 0.56 2.89
N SER A 104 -14.44 -0.66 2.84
CA SER A 104 -14.36 -1.54 1.67
C SER A 104 -15.77 -1.78 1.15
N LEU A 105 -15.96 -1.59 -0.15
CA LEU A 105 -17.18 -1.90 -0.83
C LEU A 105 -16.95 -3.16 -1.68
N TYR A 106 -17.93 -4.04 -1.70
CA TYR A 106 -17.85 -5.30 -2.45
C TYR A 106 -19.04 -5.38 -3.41
N TYR A 107 -18.74 -5.65 -4.67
CA TYR A 107 -19.73 -5.86 -5.72
C TYR A 107 -19.59 -7.29 -6.23
N MET A 108 -20.65 -8.07 -6.17
CA MET A 108 -20.67 -9.47 -6.58
C MET A 108 -21.64 -9.66 -7.77
N ASN A 109 -21.41 -10.71 -8.55
CA ASN A 109 -22.21 -11.07 -9.72
C ASN A 109 -22.36 -9.93 -10.73
N ASN A 110 -21.25 -9.29 -11.04
CA ASN A 110 -21.21 -8.14 -11.92
C ASN A 110 -21.17 -8.58 -13.39
N HIS A 111 -22.09 -8.05 -14.18
CA HIS A 111 -22.09 -8.19 -15.63
C HIS A 111 -21.84 -6.82 -16.26
N PHE A 112 -20.60 -6.47 -16.50
CA PHE A 112 -20.22 -5.21 -17.12
C PHE A 112 -19.35 -5.40 -18.35
N ASN A 113 -19.40 -4.42 -19.26
CA ASN A 113 -18.45 -4.36 -20.34
C ASN A 113 -17.08 -3.95 -19.77
N GLN A 114 -16.08 -4.82 -19.93
CA GLN A 114 -14.74 -4.62 -19.38
C GLN A 114 -14.11 -3.27 -19.78
N GLU A 115 -14.21 -2.89 -21.05
CA GLU A 115 -13.58 -1.66 -21.53
C GLU A 115 -14.23 -0.41 -20.94
N GLU A 116 -15.54 -0.40 -20.82
CA GLU A 116 -16.29 0.67 -20.16
C GLU A 116 -15.97 0.74 -18.67
N PHE A 117 -15.85 -0.41 -18.03
CA PHE A 117 -15.54 -0.50 -16.60
C PHE A 117 -14.14 0.04 -16.31
N ILE A 118 -13.12 -0.35 -17.06
CA ILE A 118 -11.75 0.15 -16.89
C ILE A 118 -11.71 1.68 -17.07
N LYS A 119 -12.42 2.23 -18.07
CA LYS A 119 -12.53 3.68 -18.25
C LYS A 119 -13.22 4.38 -17.07
N LYS A 120 -14.25 3.76 -16.49
CA LYS A 120 -14.94 4.29 -15.31
C LYS A 120 -14.07 4.26 -14.06
N ILE A 121 -13.24 3.23 -13.88
CA ILE A 121 -12.29 3.18 -12.74
C ILE A 121 -11.36 4.39 -12.76
N ASP A 122 -10.89 4.82 -13.94
CA ASP A 122 -10.06 6.02 -14.05
C ASP A 122 -10.78 7.27 -13.56
N THR A 123 -12.07 7.35 -13.85
CA THR A 123 -12.91 8.46 -13.37
C THR A 123 -13.10 8.39 -11.85
N ILE A 124 -13.32 7.20 -11.29
CA ILE A 124 -13.54 6.99 -9.84
C ILE A 124 -12.35 7.50 -9.01
N PHE A 125 -11.12 7.30 -9.46
CA PHE A 125 -9.93 7.79 -8.76
C PHE A 125 -9.80 9.32 -8.76
N LEU A 126 -10.49 10.01 -9.67
CA LEU A 126 -10.44 11.47 -9.83
C LEU A 126 -11.71 12.16 -9.33
N ASP A 127 -12.80 11.42 -9.14
CA ASP A 127 -14.09 11.95 -8.76
C ASP A 127 -14.18 12.15 -7.24
N GLN A 128 -14.29 13.41 -6.84
CA GLN A 128 -14.40 13.77 -5.42
C GLN A 128 -15.68 13.25 -4.75
N GLU A 129 -16.75 12.99 -5.52
CA GLU A 129 -17.98 12.42 -4.98
C GLU A 129 -17.80 10.96 -4.56
N CYS A 130 -16.84 10.24 -5.15
CA CYS A 130 -16.46 8.89 -4.77
C CYS A 130 -15.59 8.85 -3.50
N GLY A 131 -15.20 10.01 -2.95
CA GLY A 131 -14.23 10.11 -1.87
C GLY A 131 -12.82 9.73 -2.32
N HIS A 132 -11.97 9.37 -1.36
CA HIS A 132 -10.60 8.96 -1.66
C HIS A 132 -10.52 7.44 -1.88
N VAL A 133 -10.57 7.03 -3.13
CA VAL A 133 -10.45 5.62 -3.52
C VAL A 133 -8.97 5.23 -3.59
N MET A 134 -8.52 4.41 -2.66
CA MET A 134 -7.12 3.95 -2.61
C MET A 134 -6.84 2.82 -3.59
N ARG A 135 -7.79 1.90 -3.79
CA ARG A 135 -7.57 0.69 -4.59
C ARG A 135 -8.88 0.10 -5.09
N VAL A 136 -8.86 -0.38 -6.32
CA VAL A 136 -9.90 -1.27 -6.86
C VAL A 136 -9.25 -2.61 -7.18
N LYS A 137 -9.78 -3.67 -6.59
CA LYS A 137 -9.31 -5.05 -6.86
C LYS A 137 -10.53 -5.91 -7.17
N GLY A 138 -10.39 -6.80 -8.15
CA GLY A 138 -11.46 -7.72 -8.48
C GLY A 138 -11.05 -8.77 -9.48
N PHE A 139 -12.01 -9.63 -9.79
CA PHE A 139 -11.86 -10.69 -10.75
C PHE A 139 -13.04 -10.65 -11.72
N TYR A 140 -12.80 -10.95 -12.97
CA TYR A 140 -13.85 -11.03 -13.98
C TYR A 140 -13.52 -12.10 -15.00
N GLN A 141 -14.54 -12.58 -15.70
CA GLN A 141 -14.40 -13.55 -16.77
C GLN A 141 -14.59 -12.89 -18.13
N LYS A 142 -13.68 -13.19 -19.07
CA LYS A 142 -13.80 -12.81 -20.48
C LYS A 142 -13.37 -13.99 -21.35
N GLU A 143 -14.19 -14.37 -22.35
CA GLU A 143 -13.89 -15.46 -23.27
C GLU A 143 -13.52 -16.77 -22.58
N ASN A 144 -14.25 -17.12 -21.51
CA ASN A 144 -14.00 -18.28 -20.63
C ASN A 144 -12.66 -18.29 -19.90
N LYS A 145 -11.96 -17.15 -19.83
CA LYS A 145 -10.74 -16.98 -19.03
C LYS A 145 -10.97 -16.04 -17.90
N TRP A 146 -10.33 -16.32 -16.77
CA TRP A 146 -10.36 -15.47 -15.60
C TRP A 146 -9.23 -14.45 -15.61
N TYR A 147 -9.52 -13.24 -15.17
CA TYR A 147 -8.59 -12.15 -15.03
C TYR A 147 -8.68 -11.55 -13.64
N GLU A 148 -7.53 -11.33 -13.02
CA GLU A 148 -7.40 -10.50 -11.83
C GLU A 148 -7.10 -9.07 -12.26
N MET A 149 -7.84 -8.15 -11.67
CA MET A 149 -7.64 -6.72 -11.81
C MET A 149 -7.18 -6.13 -10.49
N ASN A 150 -6.14 -5.31 -10.50
CA ASN A 150 -5.64 -4.61 -9.35
C ASN A 150 -5.17 -3.21 -9.78
N MET A 151 -5.88 -2.19 -9.34
CA MET A 151 -5.71 -0.82 -9.78
C MET A 151 -5.60 0.13 -8.61
N THR A 152 -4.68 1.06 -8.72
CA THR A 152 -4.53 2.24 -7.87
C THR A 152 -4.49 3.47 -8.77
N GLN A 153 -4.43 4.66 -8.21
CA GLN A 153 -4.25 5.88 -8.99
C GLN A 153 -2.95 5.85 -9.84
N GLU A 154 -1.88 5.21 -9.32
CA GLU A 154 -0.55 5.20 -9.94
C GLU A 154 -0.27 3.93 -10.75
N SER A 155 -1.03 2.85 -10.57
CA SER A 155 -0.75 1.57 -11.21
C SER A 155 -2.02 0.81 -11.61
N LYS A 156 -1.96 0.14 -12.76
CA LYS A 156 -3.02 -0.71 -13.27
C LYS A 156 -2.44 -2.03 -13.72
N THR A 157 -2.91 -3.10 -13.11
CA THR A 157 -2.48 -4.45 -13.47
C THR A 157 -3.71 -5.29 -13.78
N ILE A 158 -3.71 -5.94 -14.94
CA ILE A 158 -4.67 -6.96 -15.33
C ILE A 158 -3.88 -8.17 -15.79
N GLN A 159 -4.15 -9.31 -15.18
CA GLN A 159 -3.45 -10.56 -15.52
C GLN A 159 -4.40 -11.73 -15.62
N GLU A 160 -4.14 -12.63 -16.58
CA GLU A 160 -4.86 -13.90 -16.69
C GLU A 160 -4.50 -14.79 -15.49
N ILE A 161 -5.51 -15.42 -14.89
CA ILE A 161 -5.36 -16.34 -13.76
C ILE A 161 -6.12 -17.65 -14.06
N PRO A 162 -5.73 -18.77 -13.45
CA PRO A 162 -6.38 -20.07 -13.70
C PRO A 162 -7.84 -20.11 -13.26
N GLU A 163 -8.17 -19.48 -12.14
CA GLU A 163 -9.50 -19.49 -11.54
C GLU A 163 -9.72 -18.22 -10.72
N GLY A 164 -10.95 -17.71 -10.68
CA GLY A 164 -11.33 -16.53 -9.93
C GLY A 164 -12.77 -16.58 -9.44
N GLN A 165 -13.20 -15.50 -8.79
CA GLN A 165 -14.58 -15.29 -8.36
C GLN A 165 -15.10 -13.98 -8.98
N ASP A 166 -16.37 -13.93 -9.34
CA ASP A 166 -16.99 -12.69 -9.84
C ASP A 166 -17.25 -11.72 -8.68
N VAL A 167 -16.19 -11.00 -8.31
CA VAL A 167 -16.19 -10.01 -7.25
C VAL A 167 -15.24 -8.84 -7.57
N ILE A 168 -15.69 -7.65 -7.29
CA ILE A 168 -14.92 -6.40 -7.33
C ILE A 168 -15.05 -5.70 -6.01
#